data_e1b2fa34be92593c8da5abb6fa1d7afb
#
_entry.id   e1b2fa34be92593c8da5abb6fa1d7afb
#
_cell.length_a   1.000
_cell.length_b   1.000
_cell.length_c   1.000
_cell.angle_alpha   90.00
_cell.angle_beta   90.00
_cell.angle_gamma   90.00
#
_symmetry.space_group_name_H-M   'P 1'
#
loop_
_entity.id
_entity.type
_entity.pdbx_description
1 polymer ?
#
loop_
_entity_poly.entity_id
_entity_poly.type
_entity_poly.pdbx_seq_one_letter_code
_entity_poly.pdbx_strand_id
1 'polypeptide(L)'
;MRLILLLLILTITPQPPGDPYYVAPAGVTQFQQAAGIGLLAHNTTPEGRAFAALKPGDIVTVTTKGKFQVVAVERWYICTNLYCNAQGERLTEAELSVRIYGGEYPLVLQTCIEHGGDYSWGRLFI
;
A
#
# COMPACT_ATOMS: atom_id res chain seq x y z
N MET A 1 0.36 -12.09 23.66
CA MET A 1 0.94 -10.78 23.29
C MET A 1 1.58 -10.90 21.92
N ARG A 2 1.27 -9.99 21.03
CA ARG A 2 1.84 -9.96 19.69
C ARG A 2 3.18 -9.22 19.71
N LEU A 3 4.19 -9.77 19.04
CA LEU A 3 5.44 -9.04 18.82
C LEU A 3 5.24 -7.97 17.75
N ILE A 4 5.89 -6.82 17.93
CA ILE A 4 5.93 -5.78 16.91
C ILE A 4 6.78 -6.27 15.74
N LEU A 5 6.23 -6.23 14.53
CA LEU A 5 6.97 -6.54 13.33
C LEU A 5 7.83 -5.34 12.94
N LEU A 6 9.11 -5.62 12.65
CA LEU A 6 10.03 -4.61 12.13
C LEU A 6 10.30 -4.93 10.66
N LEU A 7 9.93 -4.02 9.78
CA LEU A 7 10.17 -4.15 8.34
C LEU A 7 11.23 -3.15 7.90
N LEU A 8 12.25 -3.64 7.20
CA LEU A 8 13.30 -2.82 6.64
C LEU A 8 13.19 -2.79 5.12
N ILE A 9 13.01 -1.62 4.56
CA ILE A 9 13.00 -1.41 3.11
C ILE A 9 14.33 -0.80 2.69
N LEU A 10 15.15 -1.59 2.00
CA LEU A 10 16.53 -1.24 1.63
C LEU A 10 16.62 -0.57 0.27
N THR A 11 15.89 -1.06 -0.71
CA THR A 11 16.00 -0.64 -2.10
C THR A 11 14.64 -0.26 -2.65
N ILE A 12 14.57 0.90 -3.27
CA ILE A 12 13.35 1.44 -3.88
C ILE A 12 13.66 1.77 -5.34
N THR A 13 12.79 1.32 -6.24
CA THR A 13 12.83 1.68 -7.65
C THR A 13 11.78 2.77 -7.90
N PRO A 14 12.16 3.97 -8.35
CA PRO A 14 11.17 4.98 -8.70
C PRO A 14 10.43 4.57 -9.98
N GLN A 15 9.16 4.99 -10.09
CA GLN A 15 8.44 4.84 -11.35
C GLN A 15 9.13 5.68 -12.43
N PRO A 16 9.25 5.15 -13.67
CA PRO A 16 9.79 5.93 -14.78
C PRO A 16 8.92 7.16 -15.06
N PRO A 17 9.51 8.29 -15.47
CA PRO A 17 8.73 9.46 -15.87
C PRO A 17 7.71 9.10 -16.96
N GLY A 18 6.46 9.54 -16.79
CA GLY A 18 5.39 9.28 -17.75
C GLY A 18 4.74 7.90 -17.63
N ASP A 19 5.14 7.06 -16.68
CA ASP A 19 4.54 5.76 -16.44
C ASP A 19 4.01 5.64 -15.00
N PRO A 20 2.80 6.18 -14.72
CA PRO A 20 2.23 6.19 -13.36
C PRO A 20 1.70 4.82 -12.91
N TYR A 21 1.67 3.82 -13.79
CA TYR A 21 1.17 2.49 -13.48
C TYR A 21 2.27 1.45 -13.32
N TYR A 22 3.52 1.85 -13.52
CA TYR A 22 4.63 0.91 -13.43
C TYR A 22 4.80 0.42 -11.99
N VAL A 23 4.91 -0.90 -11.84
CA VAL A 23 5.33 -1.56 -10.60
C VAL A 23 6.42 -2.56 -10.96
N ALA A 24 7.58 -2.43 -10.35
CA ALA A 24 8.70 -3.33 -10.62
C ALA A 24 8.30 -4.79 -10.36
N PRO A 25 8.76 -5.75 -11.18
CA PRO A 25 8.41 -7.16 -11.02
C PRO A 25 8.92 -7.76 -9.71
N ALA A 26 9.93 -7.15 -9.11
CA ALA A 26 10.48 -7.53 -7.81
C ALA A 26 10.86 -6.28 -7.03
N GLY A 27 10.84 -6.37 -5.69
CA GLY A 27 11.19 -5.25 -4.82
C GLY A 27 10.08 -4.23 -4.67
N VAL A 28 10.45 -3.04 -4.25
CA VAL A 28 9.54 -1.95 -3.91
C VAL A 28 9.66 -0.84 -4.95
N THR A 29 8.52 -0.34 -5.40
CA THR A 29 8.44 0.76 -6.37
C THR A 29 7.89 2.01 -5.69
N GLN A 30 8.48 3.17 -5.94
CA GLN A 30 7.96 4.44 -5.45
C GLN A 30 6.95 5.04 -6.42
N PHE A 31 5.77 5.35 -5.89
CA PHE A 31 4.65 5.93 -6.61
C PHE A 31 4.85 7.44 -6.77
N GLN A 32 4.74 7.95 -8.01
CA GLN A 32 5.05 9.36 -8.30
C GLN A 32 4.02 10.35 -7.79
N GLN A 33 2.76 9.94 -7.71
CA GLN A 33 1.63 10.85 -7.52
C GLN A 33 1.21 11.01 -6.07
N ALA A 34 1.92 10.38 -5.14
CA ALA A 34 1.63 10.56 -3.73
C ALA A 34 2.15 11.91 -3.24
N ALA A 35 1.36 12.59 -2.40
CA ALA A 35 1.79 13.83 -1.76
C ALA A 35 2.92 13.59 -0.75
N GLY A 36 2.95 12.40 -0.13
CA GLY A 36 4.06 11.94 0.69
C GLY A 36 4.85 10.85 -0.02
N ILE A 37 5.26 9.83 0.72
CA ILE A 37 5.98 8.68 0.17
C ILE A 37 4.95 7.56 -0.05
N GLY A 38 4.76 7.15 -1.30
CA GLY A 38 3.94 6.00 -1.64
C GLY A 38 4.81 4.88 -2.19
N LEU A 39 4.74 3.70 -1.60
CA LEU A 39 5.53 2.54 -1.97
C LEU A 39 4.62 1.38 -2.33
N LEU A 40 4.91 0.72 -3.44
CA LEU A 40 4.13 -0.35 -4.02
C LEU A 40 4.97 -1.62 -4.13
N ALA A 41 4.37 -2.77 -3.93
CA ALA A 41 5.01 -4.05 -4.20
C ALA A 41 3.94 -5.05 -4.65
N HIS A 42 4.30 -5.91 -5.61
CA HIS A 42 3.42 -7.00 -6.01
C HIS A 42 3.19 -7.97 -4.84
N ASN A 43 1.97 -8.45 -4.68
CA ASN A 43 1.63 -9.38 -3.60
C ASN A 43 2.29 -10.76 -3.75
N THR A 44 2.87 -11.05 -4.90
CA THR A 44 3.63 -12.28 -5.14
C THR A 44 5.09 -12.18 -4.71
N THR A 45 5.55 -10.98 -4.34
CA THR A 45 6.92 -10.75 -3.88
C THR A 45 7.03 -10.86 -2.37
N PRO A 46 8.24 -11.11 -1.82
CA PRO A 46 8.44 -11.07 -0.37
C PRO A 46 8.03 -9.74 0.25
N GLU A 47 8.32 -8.62 -0.44
CA GLU A 47 8.00 -7.28 0.03
C GLU A 47 6.49 -7.06 0.10
N GLY A 48 5.75 -7.45 -0.92
CA GLY A 48 4.29 -7.35 -0.92
C GLY A 48 3.65 -8.22 0.15
N ARG A 49 4.17 -9.42 0.38
CA ARG A 49 3.70 -10.28 1.46
C ARG A 49 4.01 -9.67 2.83
N ALA A 50 5.17 -9.04 2.98
CA ALA A 50 5.52 -8.32 4.21
C ALA A 50 4.58 -7.15 4.46
N PHE A 51 4.23 -6.37 3.42
CA PHE A 51 3.25 -5.30 3.54
C PHE A 51 1.91 -5.84 4.05
N ALA A 52 1.43 -6.92 3.46
CA ALA A 52 0.15 -7.52 3.85
C ALA A 52 0.12 -8.04 5.29
N ALA A 53 1.29 -8.34 5.87
CA ALA A 53 1.40 -8.84 7.24
C ALA A 53 1.49 -7.73 8.30
N LEU A 54 1.70 -6.48 7.89
CA LEU A 54 1.83 -5.36 8.83
C LEU A 54 0.50 -5.07 9.54
N LYS A 55 0.62 -4.60 10.78
CA LYS A 55 -0.52 -4.23 11.63
C LYS A 55 -0.20 -2.93 12.36
N PRO A 56 -1.22 -2.21 12.83
CA PRO A 56 -0.98 -1.01 13.64
C PRO A 56 0.01 -1.28 14.78
N GLY A 57 0.97 -0.38 14.95
CA GLY A 57 2.05 -0.50 15.92
C GLY A 57 3.36 -1.06 15.34
N ASP A 58 3.32 -1.72 14.20
CA ASP A 58 4.53 -2.21 13.55
C ASP A 58 5.40 -1.05 13.06
N ILE A 59 6.70 -1.29 12.94
CA ILE A 59 7.66 -0.27 12.56
C ILE A 59 8.20 -0.59 11.16
N VAL A 60 8.20 0.41 10.29
CA VAL A 60 8.77 0.33 8.95
C VAL A 60 9.94 1.31 8.88
N THR A 61 11.12 0.79 8.55
CA THR A 61 12.29 1.62 8.28
C THR A 61 12.52 1.67 6.78
N VAL A 62 12.45 2.86 6.21
CA VAL A 62 12.76 3.10 4.81
C VAL A 62 14.14 3.73 4.76
N THR A 63 15.09 3.02 4.17
CA THR A 63 16.48 3.49 4.06
C THR A 63 16.50 4.86 3.38
N THR A 64 17.24 5.79 3.91
CA THR A 64 17.34 7.19 3.47
C THR A 64 16.16 8.08 3.80
N LYS A 65 15.05 7.53 4.30
CA LYS A 65 13.84 8.32 4.58
C LYS A 65 13.43 8.31 6.06
N GLY A 66 13.79 7.26 6.81
CA GLY A 66 13.56 7.19 8.26
C GLY A 66 12.65 6.06 8.69
N LYS A 67 12.18 6.16 9.94
CA LYS A 67 11.32 5.18 10.57
C LYS A 67 9.90 5.69 10.66
N PHE A 68 8.96 4.79 10.43
CA PHE A 68 7.52 5.09 10.46
C PHE A 68 6.81 4.01 11.28
N GLN A 69 5.82 4.41 12.05
CA GLN A 69 4.95 3.47 12.73
C GLN A 69 3.65 3.31 11.95
N VAL A 70 3.22 2.07 11.76
CA VAL A 70 1.93 1.79 11.12
C VAL A 70 0.82 2.27 12.04
N VAL A 71 -0.03 3.17 11.54
CA VAL A 71 -1.15 3.74 12.32
C VAL A 71 -2.49 3.18 11.89
N ALA A 72 -2.62 2.74 10.64
CA ALA A 72 -3.86 2.19 10.12
C ALA A 72 -3.56 1.19 9.01
N VAL A 73 -4.42 0.20 8.87
CA VAL A 73 -4.41 -0.75 7.76
C VAL A 73 -5.80 -0.70 7.13
N GLU A 74 -5.86 -0.36 5.84
CA GLU A 74 -7.11 -0.30 5.11
C GLU A 74 -7.10 -1.30 3.96
N ARG A 75 -8.18 -2.03 3.81
CA ARG A 75 -8.37 -3.02 2.74
C ARG A 75 -9.57 -2.62 1.90
N TRP A 76 -9.33 -2.40 0.63
CA TRP A 76 -10.33 -1.98 -0.33
C TRP A 76 -10.38 -2.94 -1.49
N TYR A 77 -11.57 -3.25 -1.95
CA TYR A 77 -11.80 -4.16 -3.08
C TYR A 77 -12.76 -3.52 -4.09
N ILE A 78 -12.69 -3.97 -5.32
CA ILE A 78 -13.54 -3.45 -6.38
C ILE A 78 -14.94 -4.05 -6.22
N CYS A 79 -15.95 -3.20 -6.14
CA CYS A 79 -17.35 -3.58 -6.09
C CYS A 79 -18.11 -2.78 -7.16
N THR A 80 -18.50 -3.43 -8.23
CA THR A 80 -19.07 -2.77 -9.41
C THR A 80 -18.07 -1.74 -9.96
N ASN A 81 -18.37 -0.45 -9.93
CA ASN A 81 -17.48 0.61 -10.41
C ASN A 81 -16.81 1.41 -9.29
N LEU A 82 -16.91 0.93 -8.05
CA LEU A 82 -16.44 1.64 -6.88
C LEU A 82 -15.45 0.78 -6.11
N TYR A 83 -14.76 1.41 -5.18
CA TYR A 83 -13.97 0.72 -4.16
C TYR A 83 -14.75 0.65 -2.86
N CYS A 84 -14.81 -0.54 -2.30
CA CYS A 84 -15.58 -0.83 -1.08
C CYS A 84 -14.67 -1.41 0.00
N ASN A 85 -15.05 -1.22 1.26
CA ASN A 85 -14.39 -1.88 2.38
C ASN A 85 -15.40 -2.67 3.24
N ALA A 86 -14.89 -3.38 4.24
CA ALA A 86 -15.73 -4.19 5.13
C ALA A 86 -16.66 -3.35 6.01
N GLN A 87 -16.39 -2.07 6.18
CA GLN A 87 -17.19 -1.15 6.96
C GLN A 87 -18.35 -0.55 6.16
N GLY A 88 -18.50 -0.93 4.89
CA GLY A 88 -19.59 -0.45 4.04
C GLY A 88 -19.33 0.88 3.34
N GLU A 89 -18.13 1.43 3.44
CA GLU A 89 -17.76 2.62 2.70
C GLU A 89 -17.64 2.31 1.21
N ARG A 90 -18.02 3.26 0.37
CA ARG A 90 -17.92 3.18 -1.09
C ARG A 90 -17.33 4.47 -1.62
N LEU A 91 -16.21 4.37 -2.30
CA LEU A 91 -15.50 5.52 -2.85
C LEU A 91 -15.21 5.31 -4.34
N THR A 92 -15.21 6.40 -5.09
CA THR A 92 -14.66 6.37 -6.45
C THR A 92 -13.15 6.21 -6.38
N GLU A 93 -12.52 5.85 -7.50
CA GLU A 93 -11.06 5.77 -7.58
C GLU A 93 -10.41 7.11 -7.19
N ALA A 94 -10.97 8.23 -7.66
CA ALA A 94 -10.45 9.56 -7.33
C ALA A 94 -10.57 9.87 -5.84
N GLU A 95 -11.70 9.56 -5.22
CA GLU A 95 -11.90 9.77 -3.79
C GLU A 95 -10.96 8.90 -2.96
N LEU A 96 -10.78 7.65 -3.32
CA LEU A 96 -9.85 6.75 -2.63
C LEU A 96 -8.41 7.24 -2.77
N SER A 97 -8.03 7.70 -3.95
CA SER A 97 -6.69 8.23 -4.20
C SER A 97 -6.39 9.44 -3.30
N VAL A 98 -7.34 10.36 -3.17
CA VAL A 98 -7.19 11.51 -2.26
C VAL A 98 -7.07 11.07 -0.82
N ARG A 99 -7.91 10.12 -0.38
CA ARG A 99 -7.88 9.61 0.98
C ARG A 99 -6.54 8.97 1.33
N ILE A 100 -5.99 8.19 0.44
CA ILE A 100 -4.77 7.41 0.70
C ILE A 100 -3.51 8.23 0.38
N TYR A 101 -3.49 8.92 -0.75
CA TYR A 101 -2.28 9.57 -1.27
C TYR A 101 -2.32 11.10 -1.19
N GLY A 102 -3.36 11.67 -0.62
CA GLY A 102 -3.56 13.12 -0.58
C GLY A 102 -2.73 13.88 0.45
N GLY A 103 -1.86 13.20 1.20
CA GLY A 103 -0.93 13.84 2.13
C GLY A 103 -1.27 13.68 3.61
N GLU A 104 -2.37 12.99 3.95
CA GLU A 104 -2.71 12.71 5.35
C GLU A 104 -1.66 11.79 6.00
N TYR A 105 -1.12 10.85 5.22
CA TYR A 105 -0.12 9.91 5.70
C TYR A 105 1.24 10.23 5.07
N PRO A 106 2.30 10.37 5.88
CA PRO A 106 3.65 10.61 5.35
C PRO A 106 4.22 9.43 4.57
N LEU A 107 3.79 8.21 4.91
CA LEU A 107 4.18 7.00 4.21
C LEU A 107 2.95 6.12 3.98
N VAL A 108 2.79 5.67 2.76
CA VAL A 108 1.74 4.71 2.37
C VAL A 108 2.39 3.52 1.70
N LEU A 109 2.08 2.32 2.18
CA LEU A 109 2.51 1.06 1.59
C LEU A 109 1.30 0.38 0.96
N GLN A 110 1.44 -0.05 -0.30
CA GLN A 110 0.36 -0.66 -1.05
C GLN A 110 0.78 -2.00 -1.62
N THR A 111 -0.11 -2.97 -1.51
CA THR A 111 -0.02 -4.23 -2.26
C THR A 111 -1.43 -4.69 -2.64
N CYS A 112 -1.53 -5.61 -3.58
CA CYS A 112 -2.81 -6.22 -3.94
C CYS A 112 -3.12 -7.37 -2.99
N ILE A 113 -4.42 -7.61 -2.78
CA ILE A 113 -4.92 -8.76 -2.02
C ILE A 113 -6.02 -9.44 -2.84
N GLU A 114 -6.23 -10.72 -2.57
CA GLU A 114 -7.41 -11.41 -3.08
C GLU A 114 -8.58 -11.15 -2.13
N HIS A 115 -9.77 -10.98 -2.68
CA HIS A 115 -10.97 -10.76 -1.89
C HIS A 115 -12.11 -11.63 -2.41
N GLY A 116 -12.47 -12.64 -1.66
CA GLY A 116 -13.76 -13.34 -1.69
C GLY A 116 -14.21 -13.98 -3.00
N GLY A 117 -13.34 -14.29 -3.95
CA GLY A 117 -13.74 -14.96 -5.17
C GLY A 117 -12.74 -14.82 -6.30
N ASP A 118 -13.01 -15.52 -7.39
CA ASP A 118 -12.04 -15.70 -8.48
C ASP A 118 -11.66 -14.42 -9.20
N TYR A 119 -12.48 -13.38 -9.12
CA TYR A 119 -12.28 -12.15 -9.87
C TYR A 119 -12.28 -10.89 -9.02
N SER A 120 -12.22 -11.05 -7.70
CA SER A 120 -12.21 -9.90 -6.79
C SER A 120 -10.77 -9.52 -6.44
N TRP A 121 -10.43 -8.29 -6.72
CA TRP A 121 -9.13 -7.73 -6.38
C TRP A 121 -9.29 -6.68 -5.29
N GLY A 122 -8.45 -6.76 -4.30
CA GLY A 122 -8.39 -5.77 -3.24
C GLY A 122 -7.06 -5.06 -3.22
N ARG A 123 -7.03 -3.93 -2.54
CA ARG A 123 -5.81 -3.18 -2.25
C ARG A 123 -5.69 -2.98 -0.76
N LEU A 124 -4.50 -3.19 -0.26
CA LEU A 124 -4.15 -3.00 1.13
C LEU A 124 -3.30 -1.73 1.22
N PHE A 125 -3.73 -0.79 2.04
CA PHE A 125 -3.00 0.44 2.33
C PHE A 125 -2.61 0.43 3.80
N ILE A 126 -1.37 0.72 4.08
CA ILE A 126 -0.80 0.62 5.42
C ILE A 126 -0.17 1.94 5.82
#